data_e6fb5274d255b99ebb94c257fe936fcc
#
_entry.id   e6fb5274d255b99ebb94c257fe936fcc
#
_cell.length_a   1.000
_cell.length_b   1.000
_cell.length_c   1.000
_cell.angle_alpha   90.00
_cell.angle_beta   90.00
_cell.angle_gamma   90.00
#
_symmetry.space_group_name_H-M   'P 1'
#
loop_
_entity.id
_entity.type
_entity.pdbx_description
1 polymer ?
#
loop_
_entity_poly.entity_id
_entity_poly.type
_entity_poly.pdbx_seq_one_letter_code
_entity_poly.pdbx_strand_id
1 'polypeptide(L)'
;MRKMTWKMQLCLTGTLLVIFSLAIRSGLAQQSDSQAPQIIAPPSLPPPPAPALYDLDDAYLEWNLAPADQKYASIEGRHLKQYVLEQTAISRRYRDAGHEFWGRIIGTEADAEDARWLMDKFRAAGLSDVHPQSFDLPPQWMPQSWSVTASGGGKTLQLQAAQPAYLTPGTSPAGLDLEAVYVGLGSEADFRGRDVQGKAVLLFSMPQPDSLWNSAASEGAVERAEAKGAAAILEVIAAPGNFRMQLYPKGNKIPAFSIGYEDGNAVRNLIAEMPAGEAPRVKIHLDVQQVPGMKTATVWGALPGTTDETIYVVAHRDGWFEGANDNASGVATMIGLAEYFGKIPREQRRRTIVFLGTSGHHNGSAASGTWLAEHKELFAKTALMINCEHTAGVQAYLRGPVIREANETDAFTWYVGGSDQLAKIVTGAYRDFGVATYAHPERNAGGEMGPFYKDAPSIQVLQGGIFFHSDQDTGDKVTRTGLAAITRAYAKIIDVVNKLERKDLVPSAEPVIIYR
;
A
#
# COMPACT_ATOMS: atom_id res chain seq x y z
N MET A 1 -59.75 -6.45 -8.67
CA MET A 1 -60.71 -5.33 -8.41
C MET A 1 -60.19 -4.56 -7.19
N ARG A 2 -59.76 -3.35 -7.40
CA ARG A 2 -59.91 -2.09 -6.68
C ARG A 2 -58.84 -1.12 -7.17
N LYS A 3 -59.28 -0.21 -7.97
CA LYS A 3 -58.56 1.01 -8.40
C LYS A 3 -58.52 1.98 -7.23
N MET A 4 -57.40 2.63 -6.99
CA MET A 4 -57.34 3.83 -6.15
C MET A 4 -56.54 4.91 -6.88
N THR A 5 -57.29 5.89 -7.32
CA THR A 5 -56.86 7.14 -7.94
C THR A 5 -56.47 8.13 -6.86
N TRP A 6 -55.35 8.83 -7.04
CA TRP A 6 -55.07 10.03 -6.27
C TRP A 6 -54.92 11.24 -7.18
N LYS A 7 -55.64 12.27 -6.78
CA LYS A 7 -55.81 13.56 -7.45
C LYS A 7 -54.63 14.49 -7.20
N MET A 8 -54.27 15.19 -8.28
CA MET A 8 -53.45 16.41 -8.26
C MET A 8 -54.20 17.54 -7.54
N GLN A 9 -53.48 18.30 -6.73
CA GLN A 9 -53.91 19.63 -6.30
C GLN A 9 -52.81 20.63 -6.63
N LEU A 10 -53.12 21.51 -7.62
CA LEU A 10 -52.38 22.74 -7.93
C LEU A 10 -52.62 23.76 -6.80
N CYS A 11 -51.58 24.50 -6.42
CA CYS A 11 -51.69 25.82 -5.84
C CYS A 11 -50.79 26.79 -6.59
N LEU A 12 -51.43 27.74 -7.26
CA LEU A 12 -50.84 28.97 -7.82
C LEU A 12 -50.74 30.04 -6.74
N THR A 13 -49.68 30.82 -6.75
CA THR A 13 -49.56 32.29 -6.44
C THR A 13 -48.07 32.59 -6.41
N GLY A 14 -47.53 33.65 -7.00
CA GLY A 14 -47.98 34.91 -7.50
C GLY A 14 -46.71 35.69 -7.90
N THR A 15 -46.85 36.41 -8.94
CA THR A 15 -45.90 37.25 -9.67
C THR A 15 -45.44 38.47 -8.87
N LEU A 16 -44.15 38.85 -8.94
CA LEU A 16 -43.73 40.26 -8.84
C LEU A 16 -42.61 40.58 -9.82
N LEU A 17 -42.96 41.36 -10.83
CA LEU A 17 -42.07 42.05 -11.76
C LEU A 17 -41.49 43.30 -11.08
N VAL A 18 -40.19 43.53 -11.21
CA VAL A 18 -39.61 44.88 -11.08
C VAL A 18 -38.74 45.14 -12.30
N ILE A 19 -39.23 46.11 -13.11
CA ILE A 19 -38.57 46.72 -14.26
C ILE A 19 -37.64 47.81 -13.73
N PHE A 20 -36.40 47.86 -14.18
CA PHE A 20 -35.65 49.12 -14.22
C PHE A 20 -34.87 49.27 -15.52
N SER A 21 -35.03 50.47 -16.05
CA SER A 21 -34.79 50.90 -17.41
C SER A 21 -33.34 51.25 -17.76
N LEU A 22 -33.06 51.14 -19.04
CA LEU A 22 -31.98 51.64 -19.89
C LEU A 22 -31.28 52.94 -19.48
N ALA A 23 -29.97 52.97 -19.68
CA ALA A 23 -29.28 54.12 -20.25
C ALA A 23 -28.15 53.67 -21.18
N ILE A 24 -28.29 53.92 -22.44
CA ILE A 24 -27.30 53.81 -23.51
C ILE A 24 -26.31 54.97 -23.38
N ARG A 25 -25.03 54.72 -23.40
CA ARG A 25 -24.01 55.66 -23.92
C ARG A 25 -22.93 54.92 -24.69
N SER A 26 -22.83 55.28 -25.94
CA SER A 26 -21.83 54.93 -26.94
C SER A 26 -20.47 55.51 -26.57
N GLY A 27 -19.41 54.73 -26.77
CA GLY A 27 -18.04 55.18 -26.74
C GLY A 27 -17.13 54.15 -27.39
N LEU A 28 -16.83 54.32 -28.66
CA LEU A 28 -15.81 53.61 -29.42
C LEU A 28 -14.42 53.99 -28.87
N ALA A 29 -13.65 53.01 -28.44
CA ALA A 29 -12.19 53.08 -28.46
C ALA A 29 -11.65 51.65 -28.62
N GLN A 30 -11.04 51.40 -29.80
CA GLN A 30 -10.18 50.27 -30.05
C GLN A 30 -8.97 50.35 -29.12
N GLN A 31 -8.72 49.31 -28.34
CA GLN A 31 -7.40 48.97 -27.88
C GLN A 31 -7.24 47.45 -27.93
N SER A 32 -6.29 47.01 -28.75
CA SER A 32 -5.78 45.67 -28.86
C SER A 32 -4.93 45.40 -27.60
N ASP A 33 -5.46 44.63 -26.67
CA ASP A 33 -4.63 44.02 -25.64
C ASP A 33 -4.62 42.50 -25.89
N SER A 34 -3.45 42.06 -26.31
CA SER A 34 -3.08 40.63 -26.30
C SER A 34 -2.97 40.20 -24.85
N GLN A 35 -4.06 39.73 -24.25
CA GLN A 35 -3.98 39.06 -22.97
C GLN A 35 -3.29 37.69 -23.17
N ALA A 36 -2.11 37.58 -22.56
CA ALA A 36 -1.47 36.27 -22.36
C ALA A 36 -2.47 35.31 -21.68
N PRO A 37 -2.45 34.01 -22.03
CA PRO A 37 -3.36 33.06 -21.45
C PRO A 37 -3.19 33.09 -19.91
N GLN A 38 -4.27 33.41 -19.22
CA GLN A 38 -4.30 33.27 -17.76
C GLN A 38 -4.08 31.81 -17.45
N ILE A 39 -2.96 31.51 -16.78
CA ILE A 39 -2.73 30.22 -16.14
C ILE A 39 -3.82 30.11 -15.07
N ILE A 40 -4.87 29.35 -15.36
CA ILE A 40 -5.85 28.95 -14.35
C ILE A 40 -5.06 28.10 -13.35
N ALA A 41 -4.87 28.61 -12.15
CA ALA A 41 -4.28 27.82 -11.07
C ALA A 41 -5.08 26.50 -10.95
N PRO A 42 -4.41 25.35 -10.80
CA PRO A 42 -5.12 24.11 -10.61
C PRO A 42 -6.11 24.30 -9.44
N PRO A 43 -7.32 23.72 -9.53
CA PRO A 43 -8.26 23.82 -8.44
C PRO A 43 -7.57 23.37 -7.17
N SER A 44 -7.65 24.21 -6.13
CA SER A 44 -7.16 23.82 -4.80
C SER A 44 -7.73 22.44 -4.50
N LEU A 45 -6.88 21.53 -4.06
CA LEU A 45 -7.32 20.20 -3.58
C LEU A 45 -8.53 20.43 -2.67
N PRO A 46 -9.61 19.66 -2.83
CA PRO A 46 -10.73 19.75 -1.92
C PRO A 46 -10.19 19.68 -0.50
N PRO A 47 -10.73 20.46 0.44
CA PRO A 47 -10.34 20.35 1.83
C PRO A 47 -10.42 18.86 2.22
N PRO A 48 -9.49 18.36 3.03
CA PRO A 48 -9.56 16.99 3.52
C PRO A 48 -10.99 16.74 4.00
N PRO A 49 -11.58 15.58 3.70
CA PRO A 49 -12.93 15.28 4.13
C PRO A 49 -13.05 15.62 5.60
N ALA A 50 -14.12 16.28 5.98
CA ALA A 50 -14.40 16.54 7.39
C ALA A 50 -14.17 15.21 8.13
N PRO A 51 -13.48 15.22 9.27
CA PRO A 51 -13.24 14.01 10.04
C PRO A 51 -14.55 13.24 10.08
N ALA A 52 -14.51 11.97 9.67
CA ALA A 52 -15.73 11.16 9.60
C ALA A 52 -16.51 11.40 10.88
N LEU A 53 -17.82 11.56 10.78
CA LEU A 53 -18.74 11.68 11.94
C LEU A 53 -18.55 10.56 12.98
N TYR A 54 -17.70 9.61 12.67
CA TYR A 54 -17.26 8.44 13.39
C TYR A 54 -15.73 8.42 13.61
N ASP A 55 -15.09 9.55 13.89
CA ASP A 55 -14.00 9.51 14.85
C ASP A 55 -14.62 9.13 16.20
N LEU A 56 -15.46 8.09 16.12
CA LEU A 56 -15.85 7.29 17.24
C LEU A 56 -14.53 6.96 17.89
N ASP A 57 -14.31 7.64 19.00
CA ASP A 57 -13.23 7.32 19.88
C ASP A 57 -13.07 5.81 19.80
N ASP A 58 -11.97 5.28 19.24
CA ASP A 58 -11.74 3.83 19.11
C ASP A 58 -11.89 3.12 20.45
N ALA A 59 -11.99 3.88 21.55
CA ALA A 59 -12.37 3.40 22.87
C ALA A 59 -13.66 2.57 22.89
N TYR A 60 -14.60 2.82 21.98
CA TYR A 60 -15.79 1.98 21.84
C TYR A 60 -15.51 0.61 21.22
N LEU A 61 -14.41 0.51 20.49
CA LEU A 61 -14.00 -0.72 19.80
C LEU A 61 -12.93 -1.48 20.60
N GLU A 62 -12.38 -0.90 21.66
CA GLU A 62 -11.42 -1.57 22.53
C GLU A 62 -12.13 -2.58 23.45
N TRP A 63 -11.68 -3.83 23.40
CA TRP A 63 -12.15 -4.88 24.30
C TRP A 63 -11.60 -4.71 25.71
N ASN A 64 -12.42 -4.99 26.70
CA ASN A 64 -11.94 -5.18 28.06
C ASN A 64 -11.03 -6.40 28.12
N LEU A 65 -9.80 -6.23 28.56
CA LEU A 65 -8.85 -7.33 28.71
C LEU A 65 -9.29 -8.28 29.83
N ALA A 66 -9.19 -9.58 29.56
CA ALA A 66 -9.37 -10.58 30.59
C ALA A 66 -8.37 -10.37 31.74
N PRO A 67 -8.70 -10.73 33.01
CA PRO A 67 -7.79 -10.53 34.14
C PRO A 67 -6.38 -11.10 33.92
N ALA A 68 -6.25 -12.23 33.26
CA ALA A 68 -4.96 -12.86 32.93
C ALA A 68 -4.14 -12.06 31.90
N ASP A 69 -4.78 -11.19 31.13
CA ASP A 69 -4.18 -10.44 30.03
C ASP A 69 -3.97 -8.95 30.36
N GLN A 70 -4.31 -8.51 31.58
CA GLN A 70 -4.15 -7.12 32.04
C GLN A 70 -2.70 -6.61 31.92
N LYS A 71 -1.71 -7.47 31.98
CA LYS A 71 -0.31 -7.11 31.79
C LYS A 71 -0.02 -6.52 30.39
N TYR A 72 -0.85 -6.79 29.38
CA TYR A 72 -0.74 -6.22 28.04
C TYR A 72 -1.48 -4.88 27.88
N ALA A 73 -2.11 -4.37 28.91
CA ALA A 73 -2.88 -3.11 28.87
C ALA A 73 -2.00 -1.90 28.49
N SER A 74 -0.70 -1.95 28.80
CA SER A 74 0.24 -0.90 28.41
C SER A 74 0.55 -0.83 26.90
N ILE A 75 0.08 -1.78 26.13
CA ILE A 75 0.14 -1.76 24.65
C ILE A 75 -1.13 -1.04 24.18
N GLU A 76 -1.00 0.24 23.87
CA GLU A 76 -2.11 1.09 23.51
C GLU A 76 -2.09 1.42 22.01
N GLY A 77 -3.18 1.13 21.30
CA GLY A 77 -3.28 1.39 19.86
C GLY A 77 -3.13 2.86 19.50
N ARG A 78 -3.62 3.76 20.36
CA ARG A 78 -3.48 5.21 20.20
C ARG A 78 -2.01 5.64 20.24
N HIS A 79 -1.21 5.07 21.13
CA HIS A 79 0.23 5.30 21.21
C HIS A 79 0.95 4.75 19.97
N LEU A 80 0.65 3.51 19.58
CA LEU A 80 1.25 2.87 18.41
C LEU A 80 0.92 3.64 17.12
N LYS A 81 -0.28 4.21 17.01
CA LYS A 81 -0.67 5.02 15.86
C LYS A 81 0.22 6.25 15.66
N GLN A 82 0.82 6.81 16.71
CA GLN A 82 1.75 7.92 16.57
C GLN A 82 2.99 7.50 15.76
N TYR A 83 3.47 6.27 15.90
CA TYR A 83 4.59 5.77 15.10
C TYR A 83 4.24 5.66 13.62
N VAL A 84 3.02 5.22 13.30
CA VAL A 84 2.52 5.26 11.91
C VAL A 84 2.54 6.68 11.36
N LEU A 85 2.01 7.65 12.13
CA LEU A 85 1.94 9.05 11.70
C LEU A 85 3.33 9.70 11.57
N GLU A 86 4.27 9.37 12.44
CA GLU A 86 5.66 9.84 12.36
C GLU A 86 6.34 9.29 11.11
N GLN A 87 6.20 8.00 10.84
CA GLN A 87 6.85 7.35 9.70
C GLN A 87 6.25 7.82 8.37
N THR A 88 4.93 7.95 8.27
CA THR A 88 4.28 8.52 7.07
C THR A 88 4.67 9.98 6.84
N ALA A 89 4.94 10.74 7.91
CA ALA A 89 5.43 12.12 7.79
C ALA A 89 6.82 12.19 7.15
N ILE A 90 7.67 11.17 7.28
CA ILE A 90 8.96 11.10 6.56
C ILE A 90 8.69 11.05 5.05
N SER A 91 7.81 10.18 4.60
CA SER A 91 7.41 10.09 3.20
C SER A 91 6.86 11.42 2.66
N ARG A 92 5.98 12.08 3.43
CA ARG A 92 5.40 13.37 3.03
C ARG A 92 6.45 14.47 2.92
N ARG A 93 7.41 14.55 3.86
CA ARG A 93 8.52 15.55 3.76
C ARG A 93 9.33 15.37 2.49
N TYR A 94 9.62 14.12 2.11
CA TYR A 94 10.33 13.82 0.87
C TYR A 94 9.53 14.25 -0.37
N ARG A 95 8.22 13.95 -0.42
CA ARG A 95 7.31 14.45 -1.45
C ARG A 95 7.33 15.98 -1.53
N ASP A 96 7.16 16.64 -0.38
CA ASP A 96 7.00 18.09 -0.28
C ASP A 96 8.31 18.84 -0.59
N ALA A 97 9.45 18.13 -0.57
CA ALA A 97 10.74 18.61 -1.09
C ALA A 97 10.81 18.59 -2.63
N GLY A 98 9.76 18.17 -3.33
CA GLY A 98 9.64 18.24 -4.79
C GLY A 98 9.86 16.89 -5.50
N HIS A 99 9.86 15.78 -4.79
CA HIS A 99 10.03 14.46 -5.39
C HIS A 99 8.69 13.91 -5.87
N GLU A 100 8.52 13.80 -7.18
CA GLU A 100 7.29 13.24 -7.78
C GLU A 100 7.20 11.73 -7.58
N PHE A 101 8.33 11.01 -7.59
CA PHE A 101 8.46 9.62 -7.20
C PHE A 101 8.87 9.56 -5.73
N TRP A 102 7.93 9.27 -4.86
CA TRP A 102 8.10 9.48 -3.43
C TRP A 102 7.61 8.33 -2.55
N GLY A 103 8.14 8.30 -1.34
CA GLY A 103 7.93 7.28 -0.33
C GLY A 103 9.19 7.12 0.51
N ARG A 104 9.24 6.09 1.33
CA ARG A 104 10.48 5.64 1.99
C ARG A 104 11.22 4.69 1.05
N ILE A 105 11.60 5.22 -0.12
CA ILE A 105 12.17 4.45 -1.21
C ILE A 105 13.63 4.15 -0.91
N ILE A 106 14.02 2.90 -1.08
CA ILE A 106 15.38 2.40 -0.81
C ILE A 106 16.46 3.30 -1.45
N GLY A 107 17.44 3.66 -0.62
CA GLY A 107 18.59 4.45 -1.04
C GLY A 107 18.36 5.97 -1.12
N THR A 108 17.13 6.45 -0.85
CA THR A 108 16.81 7.88 -0.83
C THR A 108 17.10 8.51 0.55
N GLU A 109 17.00 9.84 0.61
CA GLU A 109 17.08 10.57 1.88
C GLU A 109 15.98 10.16 2.85
N ALA A 110 14.78 9.83 2.36
CA ALA A 110 13.68 9.34 3.16
C ALA A 110 13.98 7.98 3.79
N ASP A 111 14.60 7.06 3.04
CA ASP A 111 15.09 5.77 3.56
C ASP A 111 16.13 5.98 4.67
N ALA A 112 17.07 6.87 4.46
CA ALA A 112 18.11 7.18 5.46
C ALA A 112 17.54 7.88 6.71
N GLU A 113 16.56 8.77 6.56
CA GLU A 113 15.85 9.41 7.67
C GLU A 113 15.06 8.38 8.48
N ASP A 114 14.34 7.50 7.81
CA ASP A 114 13.55 6.44 8.41
C ASP A 114 14.41 5.44 9.21
N ALA A 115 15.58 5.08 8.68
CA ALA A 115 16.54 4.24 9.40
C ALA A 115 17.02 4.90 10.72
N ARG A 116 17.33 6.21 10.68
CA ARG A 116 17.72 6.95 11.89
C ARG A 116 16.56 7.03 12.89
N TRP A 117 15.36 7.34 12.42
CA TRP A 117 14.16 7.39 13.23
C TRP A 117 13.91 6.05 13.95
N LEU A 118 13.99 4.94 13.24
CA LEU A 118 13.78 3.62 13.84
C LEU A 118 14.85 3.27 14.88
N MET A 119 16.14 3.58 14.60
CA MET A 119 17.21 3.40 15.59
C MET A 119 16.93 4.19 16.88
N ASP A 120 16.41 5.41 16.77
CA ASP A 120 16.11 6.24 17.94
C ASP A 120 14.92 5.63 18.74
N LYS A 121 13.90 5.09 18.06
CA LYS A 121 12.81 4.37 18.72
C LYS A 121 13.31 3.11 19.44
N PHE A 122 14.20 2.34 18.84
CA PHE A 122 14.79 1.18 19.47
C PHE A 122 15.61 1.55 20.72
N ARG A 123 16.42 2.61 20.65
CA ARG A 123 17.15 3.11 21.83
C ARG A 123 16.20 3.55 22.93
N ALA A 124 15.15 4.30 22.59
CA ALA A 124 14.13 4.74 23.54
C ALA A 124 13.38 3.58 24.19
N ALA A 125 13.16 2.50 23.47
CA ALA A 125 12.59 1.25 24.00
C ALA A 125 13.56 0.43 24.86
N GLY A 126 14.81 0.87 25.00
CA GLY A 126 15.83 0.21 25.84
C GLY A 126 16.55 -0.96 25.17
N LEU A 127 16.53 -1.04 23.84
CA LEU A 127 17.28 -2.05 23.10
C LEU A 127 18.79 -1.77 23.20
N SER A 128 19.56 -2.82 23.31
CA SER A 128 21.02 -2.81 23.17
C SER A 128 21.43 -3.13 21.73
N ASP A 129 22.69 -2.88 21.41
CA ASP A 129 23.28 -3.17 20.10
C ASP A 129 22.46 -2.61 18.93
N VAL A 130 21.97 -1.37 19.10
CA VAL A 130 21.20 -0.69 18.04
C VAL A 130 22.18 -0.12 17.01
N HIS A 131 22.17 -0.73 15.83
CA HIS A 131 23.07 -0.35 14.75
C HIS A 131 22.43 -0.54 13.36
N PRO A 132 22.87 0.18 12.33
CA PRO A 132 22.51 -0.09 10.96
C PRO A 132 23.50 -1.08 10.34
N GLN A 133 23.01 -2.03 9.57
CA GLN A 133 23.80 -2.80 8.63
C GLN A 133 23.60 -2.23 7.25
N SER A 134 24.63 -1.57 6.73
CA SER A 134 24.56 -0.91 5.43
C SER A 134 24.79 -1.87 4.27
N PHE A 135 24.09 -1.60 3.17
CA PHE A 135 24.19 -2.32 1.90
C PHE A 135 24.44 -1.35 0.77
N ASP A 136 25.40 -1.68 -0.09
CA ASP A 136 25.57 -1.03 -1.38
C ASP A 136 24.50 -1.57 -2.34
N LEU A 137 23.81 -0.66 -3.02
CA LEU A 137 22.76 -1.02 -3.96
C LEU A 137 23.28 -1.08 -5.39
N PRO A 138 22.78 -2.00 -6.23
CA PRO A 138 22.96 -1.87 -7.67
C PRO A 138 22.34 -0.54 -8.14
N PRO A 139 22.66 -0.06 -9.36
CA PRO A 139 22.01 1.13 -9.89
C PRO A 139 20.48 1.05 -9.75
N GLN A 140 19.88 2.06 -9.11
CA GLN A 140 18.46 2.09 -8.84
C GLN A 140 17.70 2.79 -9.96
N TRP A 141 16.58 2.19 -10.36
CA TRP A 141 15.63 2.80 -11.29
C TRP A 141 14.89 3.95 -10.60
N MET A 142 15.10 5.16 -11.08
CA MET A 142 14.54 6.37 -10.49
C MET A 142 13.91 7.23 -11.59
N PRO A 143 12.56 7.24 -11.72
CA PRO A 143 11.88 8.18 -12.59
C PRO A 143 12.02 9.60 -12.03
N GLN A 144 12.39 10.53 -12.90
CA GLN A 144 12.67 11.94 -12.54
C GLN A 144 11.46 12.81 -12.81
N SER A 145 10.81 12.59 -13.95
CA SER A 145 9.61 13.32 -14.36
C SER A 145 8.80 12.52 -15.38
N TRP A 146 7.50 12.73 -15.39
CA TRP A 146 6.64 12.11 -16.41
C TRP A 146 5.38 12.92 -16.64
N SER A 147 4.80 12.71 -17.81
CA SER A 147 3.47 13.22 -18.13
C SER A 147 2.77 12.29 -19.12
N VAL A 148 1.47 12.14 -18.96
CA VAL A 148 0.61 11.42 -19.89
C VAL A 148 -0.59 12.29 -20.20
N THR A 149 -0.80 12.57 -21.51
CA THR A 149 -1.97 13.32 -21.98
C THR A 149 -2.68 12.55 -23.07
N ALA A 150 -4.00 12.61 -23.10
CA ALA A 150 -4.81 12.06 -24.18
C ALA A 150 -5.58 13.18 -24.90
N SER A 151 -5.66 13.15 -26.23
CA SER A 151 -6.35 14.16 -27.02
C SER A 151 -7.10 13.55 -28.20
N GLY A 152 -8.27 14.10 -28.51
CA GLY A 152 -9.14 13.71 -29.62
C GLY A 152 -10.46 14.45 -29.59
N GLY A 153 -11.16 14.54 -30.73
CA GLY A 153 -12.45 15.21 -30.78
C GLY A 153 -12.45 16.66 -30.26
N GLY A 154 -11.33 17.38 -30.37
CA GLY A 154 -11.18 18.73 -29.83
C GLY A 154 -10.96 18.80 -28.30
N LYS A 155 -10.85 17.69 -27.62
CA LYS A 155 -10.58 17.58 -26.14
C LYS A 155 -9.13 17.24 -25.88
N THR A 156 -8.59 17.69 -24.75
CA THR A 156 -7.28 17.30 -24.23
C THR A 156 -7.44 16.99 -22.73
N LEU A 157 -6.94 15.83 -22.31
CA LEU A 157 -7.01 15.30 -20.95
C LEU A 157 -5.59 15.15 -20.43
N GLN A 158 -5.28 15.79 -19.31
CA GLN A 158 -4.06 15.50 -18.56
C GLN A 158 -4.37 14.38 -17.56
N LEU A 159 -3.67 13.24 -17.64
CA LEU A 159 -3.90 12.13 -16.74
C LEU A 159 -3.15 12.39 -15.42
N GLN A 160 -3.88 12.83 -14.41
CA GLN A 160 -3.31 13.29 -13.14
C GLN A 160 -2.81 12.14 -12.27
N ALA A 161 -3.43 10.97 -12.39
CA ALA A 161 -3.09 9.78 -11.61
C ALA A 161 -2.15 8.82 -12.36
N ALA A 162 -1.47 9.29 -13.41
CA ALA A 162 -0.48 8.48 -14.09
C ALA A 162 0.74 8.24 -13.18
N GLN A 163 1.10 6.98 -12.96
CA GLN A 163 2.27 6.55 -12.20
C GLN A 163 3.07 5.56 -13.05
N PRO A 164 4.37 5.79 -13.30
CA PRO A 164 5.20 4.83 -14.02
C PRO A 164 5.23 3.48 -13.30
N ALA A 165 5.00 2.40 -14.03
CA ALA A 165 5.16 1.06 -13.48
C ALA A 165 6.62 0.78 -13.11
N TYR A 166 6.85 0.02 -12.05
CA TYR A 166 8.20 -0.24 -11.55
C TYR A 166 9.08 -0.90 -12.64
N LEU A 167 10.29 -0.38 -12.81
CA LEU A 167 11.29 -0.79 -13.81
C LEU A 167 10.87 -0.56 -15.27
N THR A 168 9.82 0.18 -15.55
CA THR A 168 9.45 0.52 -16.93
C THR A 168 10.55 1.37 -17.60
N PRO A 169 10.86 1.18 -18.90
CA PRO A 169 11.82 2.02 -19.58
C PRO A 169 11.30 3.45 -19.77
N GLY A 170 12.22 4.41 -19.78
CA GLY A 170 11.92 5.79 -20.15
C GLY A 170 11.62 5.96 -21.65
N THR A 171 11.13 7.15 -22.00
CA THR A 171 10.96 7.56 -23.40
C THR A 171 12.20 8.29 -23.90
N SER A 172 12.30 8.49 -25.22
CA SER A 172 13.23 9.48 -25.77
C SER A 172 12.87 10.89 -25.26
N PRO A 173 13.78 11.88 -25.35
CA PRO A 173 13.45 13.26 -24.97
C PRO A 173 12.27 13.86 -25.73
N ALA A 174 11.99 13.38 -26.95
CA ALA A 174 10.83 13.78 -27.73
C ALA A 174 9.50 13.19 -27.21
N GLY A 175 9.59 12.22 -26.30
CA GLY A 175 8.44 11.45 -25.85
C GLY A 175 7.89 10.49 -26.90
N LEU A 176 6.66 10.04 -26.67
CA LEU A 176 5.87 9.24 -27.59
C LEU A 176 4.59 10.00 -27.94
N ASP A 177 4.10 9.84 -29.16
CA ASP A 177 2.81 10.33 -29.62
C ASP A 177 2.11 9.20 -30.38
N LEU A 178 1.16 8.51 -29.73
CA LEU A 178 0.64 7.22 -30.15
C LEU A 178 -0.89 7.28 -30.30
N GLU A 179 -1.45 6.48 -31.20
CA GLU A 179 -2.88 6.18 -31.18
C GLU A 179 -3.23 5.32 -29.96
N ALA A 180 -4.38 5.58 -29.33
CA ALA A 180 -4.87 4.79 -28.20
C ALA A 180 -5.85 3.71 -28.66
N VAL A 181 -5.69 2.50 -28.09
CA VAL A 181 -6.59 1.37 -28.33
C VAL A 181 -7.02 0.76 -26.99
N TYR A 182 -8.33 0.63 -26.78
CA TYR A 182 -8.87 -0.06 -25.61
C TYR A 182 -8.99 -1.56 -25.86
N VAL A 183 -8.42 -2.38 -24.97
CA VAL A 183 -8.39 -3.84 -25.10
C VAL A 183 -9.01 -4.57 -23.89
N GLY A 184 -9.94 -3.92 -23.19
CA GLY A 184 -10.64 -4.54 -22.08
C GLY A 184 -9.69 -5.03 -20.99
N LEU A 185 -9.86 -6.27 -20.54
CA LEU A 185 -9.00 -6.91 -19.53
C LEU A 185 -7.66 -7.41 -20.11
N GLY A 186 -7.45 -7.29 -21.42
CA GLY A 186 -6.25 -7.80 -22.09
C GLY A 186 -6.15 -9.32 -22.19
N SER A 187 -7.28 -10.02 -22.16
CA SER A 187 -7.33 -11.45 -22.48
C SER A 187 -7.02 -11.69 -23.96
N GLU A 188 -6.71 -12.93 -24.34
CA GLU A 188 -6.52 -13.28 -25.77
C GLU A 188 -7.75 -12.93 -26.62
N ALA A 189 -8.96 -13.03 -26.04
CA ALA A 189 -10.19 -12.66 -26.72
C ALA A 189 -10.27 -11.14 -26.96
N ASP A 190 -9.81 -10.34 -26.02
CA ASP A 190 -9.84 -8.87 -26.10
C ASP A 190 -8.93 -8.33 -27.20
N PHE A 191 -7.84 -9.03 -27.52
CA PHE A 191 -6.93 -8.63 -28.59
C PHE A 191 -7.40 -9.06 -29.99
N ARG A 192 -8.41 -9.97 -30.10
CA ARG A 192 -8.87 -10.43 -31.44
C ARG A 192 -9.47 -9.29 -32.24
N GLY A 193 -8.96 -9.09 -33.44
CA GLY A 193 -9.44 -8.04 -34.35
C GLY A 193 -9.08 -6.62 -33.95
N ARG A 194 -8.25 -6.44 -32.92
CA ARG A 194 -7.70 -5.14 -32.54
C ARG A 194 -6.25 -5.04 -32.96
N ASP A 195 -5.93 -4.06 -33.79
CA ASP A 195 -4.57 -3.72 -34.15
C ASP A 195 -3.97 -2.84 -33.05
N VAL A 196 -2.96 -3.37 -32.36
CA VAL A 196 -2.23 -2.70 -31.27
C VAL A 196 -0.78 -2.37 -31.66
N GLN A 197 -0.36 -2.74 -32.88
CA GLN A 197 0.99 -2.54 -33.35
C GLN A 197 1.36 -1.06 -33.35
N GLY A 198 2.39 -0.68 -32.58
CA GLY A 198 2.87 0.70 -32.46
C GLY A 198 1.91 1.66 -31.75
N LYS A 199 0.96 1.16 -30.98
CA LYS A 199 -0.08 1.98 -30.30
C LYS A 199 0.06 1.97 -28.78
N ALA A 200 -0.60 2.91 -28.11
CA ALA A 200 -0.81 2.91 -26.68
C ALA A 200 -2.02 2.04 -26.34
N VAL A 201 -1.82 1.01 -25.58
CA VAL A 201 -2.86 0.05 -25.18
C VAL A 201 -3.44 0.48 -23.83
N LEU A 202 -4.76 0.69 -23.79
CA LEU A 202 -5.51 0.92 -22.56
C LEU A 202 -6.05 -0.43 -22.05
N LEU A 203 -5.54 -0.87 -20.92
CA LEU A 203 -5.98 -2.06 -20.17
C LEU A 203 -6.89 -1.66 -19.02
N PHE A 204 -7.85 -2.48 -18.68
CA PHE A 204 -8.73 -2.28 -17.54
C PHE A 204 -8.46 -3.36 -16.48
N SER A 205 -7.80 -2.97 -15.40
CA SER A 205 -7.50 -3.84 -14.27
C SER A 205 -8.71 -3.96 -13.35
N MET A 206 -9.14 -5.17 -13.04
CA MET A 206 -10.22 -5.41 -12.10
C MET A 206 -9.65 -5.64 -10.70
N PRO A 207 -9.99 -4.80 -9.70
CA PRO A 207 -9.58 -5.05 -8.34
C PRO A 207 -10.23 -6.35 -7.85
N GLN A 208 -9.43 -7.18 -7.19
CA GLN A 208 -9.91 -8.33 -6.45
C GLN A 208 -10.17 -7.94 -4.99
N PRO A 209 -11.02 -8.65 -4.26
CA PRO A 209 -11.04 -8.56 -2.81
C PRO A 209 -9.61 -8.75 -2.28
N ASP A 210 -9.19 -7.90 -1.36
CA ASP A 210 -7.88 -7.90 -0.71
C ASP A 210 -6.68 -7.57 -1.59
N SER A 211 -6.86 -7.27 -2.87
CA SER A 211 -5.77 -6.78 -3.69
C SER A 211 -6.27 -6.10 -4.96
N LEU A 212 -5.48 -5.21 -5.54
CA LEU A 212 -5.69 -4.66 -6.87
C LEU A 212 -5.05 -5.52 -7.96
N TRP A 213 -4.78 -6.78 -7.66
CA TRP A 213 -4.24 -7.72 -8.62
C TRP A 213 -5.27 -8.05 -9.70
N ASN A 214 -4.77 -8.22 -10.90
CA ASN A 214 -5.58 -8.57 -12.05
C ASN A 214 -6.32 -9.89 -11.85
N SER A 215 -7.51 -9.98 -12.43
CA SER A 215 -8.22 -11.26 -12.54
C SER A 215 -7.44 -12.27 -13.38
N ALA A 216 -7.77 -13.55 -13.26
CA ALA A 216 -7.15 -14.59 -14.09
C ALA A 216 -7.28 -14.30 -15.61
N ALA A 217 -8.34 -13.58 -16.02
CA ALA A 217 -8.54 -13.20 -17.43
C ALA A 217 -7.51 -12.17 -17.91
N SER A 218 -7.01 -11.32 -17.01
CA SER A 218 -6.04 -10.26 -17.33
C SER A 218 -4.60 -10.64 -16.97
N GLU A 219 -4.36 -11.76 -16.30
CA GLU A 219 -3.02 -12.23 -16.03
C GLU A 219 -2.20 -12.32 -17.32
N GLY A 220 -1.00 -11.72 -17.34
CA GLY A 220 -0.15 -11.64 -18.51
C GLY A 220 -0.63 -10.67 -19.60
N ALA A 221 -1.57 -9.75 -19.28
CA ALA A 221 -2.10 -8.79 -20.26
C ALA A 221 -1.02 -7.85 -20.81
N VAL A 222 -0.08 -7.43 -19.95
CA VAL A 222 1.06 -6.57 -20.34
C VAL A 222 1.96 -7.30 -21.32
N GLU A 223 2.37 -8.53 -21.01
CA GLU A 223 3.22 -9.34 -21.88
C GLU A 223 2.52 -9.65 -23.21
N ARG A 224 1.21 -9.87 -23.22
CA ARG A 224 0.45 -10.06 -24.45
C ARG A 224 0.42 -8.80 -25.32
N ALA A 225 0.22 -7.63 -24.70
CA ALA A 225 0.27 -6.35 -25.41
C ALA A 225 1.65 -6.12 -26.05
N GLU A 226 2.72 -6.34 -25.29
CA GLU A 226 4.09 -6.25 -25.78
C GLU A 226 4.36 -7.23 -26.93
N ALA A 227 3.98 -8.49 -26.78
CA ALA A 227 4.15 -9.53 -27.80
C ALA A 227 3.40 -9.21 -29.10
N LYS A 228 2.30 -8.45 -29.02
CA LYS A 228 1.50 -7.99 -30.16
C LYS A 228 1.99 -6.63 -30.72
N GLY A 229 3.11 -6.11 -30.19
CA GLY A 229 3.78 -4.93 -30.71
C GLY A 229 3.22 -3.59 -30.22
N ALA A 230 2.54 -3.55 -29.10
CA ALA A 230 2.18 -2.29 -28.44
C ALA A 230 3.44 -1.43 -28.18
N ALA A 231 3.31 -0.12 -28.22
CA ALA A 231 4.41 0.81 -27.97
C ALA A 231 4.37 1.44 -26.57
N ALA A 232 3.21 1.42 -25.92
CA ALA A 232 3.03 1.83 -24.51
C ALA A 232 1.79 1.17 -23.89
N ILE A 233 1.75 1.12 -22.57
CA ILE A 233 0.65 0.53 -21.81
C ILE A 233 0.14 1.53 -20.78
N LEU A 234 -1.18 1.68 -20.71
CA LEU A 234 -1.91 2.42 -19.70
C LEU A 234 -2.84 1.43 -18.98
N GLU A 235 -2.54 1.08 -17.75
CA GLU A 235 -3.33 0.14 -16.96
C GLU A 235 -4.23 0.89 -16.00
N VAL A 236 -5.54 0.84 -16.25
CA VAL A 236 -6.55 1.50 -15.42
C VAL A 236 -6.75 0.74 -14.13
N ILE A 237 -6.56 1.42 -13.01
CA ILE A 237 -6.91 0.89 -11.69
C ILE A 237 -8.42 1.03 -11.50
N ALA A 238 -9.14 -0.07 -11.61
CA ALA A 238 -10.61 -0.09 -11.61
C ALA A 238 -11.21 0.00 -10.19
N ALA A 239 -10.66 0.87 -9.36
CA ALA A 239 -11.21 1.23 -8.06
C ALA A 239 -11.70 2.68 -8.09
N PRO A 240 -12.91 3.00 -7.56
CA PRO A 240 -13.45 4.35 -7.56
C PRO A 240 -12.48 5.38 -7.00
N GLY A 241 -12.42 6.53 -7.67
CA GLY A 241 -11.47 7.59 -7.39
C GLY A 241 -10.39 7.70 -8.47
N ASN A 242 -9.48 8.63 -8.29
CA ASN A 242 -8.40 8.88 -9.24
C ASN A 242 -7.06 8.91 -8.51
N PHE A 243 -6.64 7.76 -7.98
CA PHE A 243 -5.42 7.65 -7.19
C PHE A 243 -4.29 6.95 -7.95
N ARG A 244 -3.07 7.31 -7.60
CA ARG A 244 -1.84 6.71 -8.13
C ARG A 244 -1.56 5.38 -7.44
N MET A 245 -1.05 4.40 -8.20
CA MET A 245 -0.65 3.11 -7.66
C MET A 245 0.67 2.66 -8.27
N GLN A 246 1.56 2.13 -7.45
CA GLN A 246 2.78 1.51 -7.93
C GLN A 246 2.51 0.07 -8.35
N LEU A 247 2.64 -0.21 -9.65
CA LEU A 247 2.48 -1.54 -10.22
C LEU A 247 3.83 -2.20 -10.54
N TYR A 248 3.82 -3.53 -10.58
CA TYR A 248 4.96 -4.39 -10.90
C TYR A 248 4.64 -5.34 -12.07
N PRO A 249 4.46 -4.83 -13.28
CA PRO A 249 4.17 -5.70 -14.41
C PRO A 249 5.39 -6.57 -14.72
N LYS A 250 5.14 -7.79 -15.11
CA LYS A 250 6.17 -8.68 -15.62
C LYS A 250 6.55 -8.25 -17.03
N GLY A 251 7.85 -8.33 -17.38
CA GLY A 251 8.30 -8.19 -18.75
C GLY A 251 8.32 -6.77 -19.32
N ASN A 252 8.33 -5.73 -18.52
CA ASN A 252 8.37 -4.32 -18.91
C ASN A 252 9.45 -3.96 -19.95
N LYS A 253 9.12 -4.05 -21.24
CA LYS A 253 10.02 -3.67 -22.34
C LYS A 253 9.65 -2.35 -23.01
N ILE A 254 8.46 -1.84 -22.74
CA ILE A 254 7.89 -0.60 -23.25
C ILE A 254 7.37 0.26 -22.10
N PRO A 255 7.25 1.60 -22.26
CA PRO A 255 6.70 2.45 -21.23
C PRO A 255 5.32 1.99 -20.79
N ALA A 256 5.16 1.76 -19.49
CA ALA A 256 3.92 1.31 -18.87
C ALA A 256 3.57 2.21 -17.66
N PHE A 257 2.28 2.51 -17.51
CA PHE A 257 1.75 3.34 -16.43
C PHE A 257 0.52 2.70 -15.81
N SER A 258 0.37 2.81 -14.50
CA SER A 258 -0.95 2.79 -13.90
C SER A 258 -1.61 4.14 -14.08
N ILE A 259 -2.92 4.16 -14.27
CA ILE A 259 -3.74 5.38 -14.29
C ILE A 259 -4.98 5.17 -13.43
N GLY A 260 -5.42 6.22 -12.74
CA GLY A 260 -6.62 6.16 -11.91
C GLY A 260 -7.88 5.88 -12.72
N TYR A 261 -8.92 5.44 -12.01
CA TYR A 261 -10.19 5.06 -12.63
C TYR A 261 -10.88 6.19 -13.41
N GLU A 262 -10.85 7.42 -12.88
CA GLU A 262 -11.46 8.57 -13.53
C GLU A 262 -10.73 8.93 -14.81
N ASP A 263 -9.39 9.03 -14.77
CA ASP A 263 -8.55 9.26 -15.93
C ASP A 263 -8.74 8.16 -16.98
N GLY A 264 -8.73 6.90 -16.55
CA GLY A 264 -8.92 5.75 -17.42
C GLY A 264 -10.28 5.73 -18.11
N ASN A 265 -11.36 6.05 -17.39
CA ASN A 265 -12.69 6.17 -17.97
C ASN A 265 -12.78 7.36 -18.94
N ALA A 266 -12.14 8.49 -18.62
CA ALA A 266 -12.10 9.63 -19.52
C ALA A 266 -11.43 9.27 -20.85
N VAL A 267 -10.30 8.56 -20.83
CA VAL A 267 -9.63 8.07 -22.06
C VAL A 267 -10.50 7.06 -22.80
N ARG A 268 -11.12 6.11 -22.09
CA ARG A 268 -12.04 5.13 -22.70
C ARG A 268 -13.23 5.80 -23.38
N ASN A 269 -13.82 6.80 -22.74
CA ASN A 269 -14.92 7.57 -23.33
C ASN A 269 -14.45 8.35 -24.55
N LEU A 270 -13.25 8.96 -24.49
CA LEU A 270 -12.66 9.64 -25.64
C LEU A 270 -12.49 8.69 -26.83
N ILE A 271 -12.00 7.45 -26.59
CA ILE A 271 -11.92 6.41 -27.65
C ILE A 271 -13.30 6.10 -28.23
N ALA A 272 -14.33 5.97 -27.39
CA ALA A 272 -15.69 5.62 -27.82
C ALA A 272 -16.40 6.76 -28.60
N GLU A 273 -16.03 8.01 -28.35
CA GLU A 273 -16.60 9.18 -28.99
C GLU A 273 -15.95 9.52 -30.37
N MET A 274 -14.80 8.88 -30.68
CA MET A 274 -14.12 9.14 -31.96
C MET A 274 -14.92 8.62 -33.15
N PRO A 275 -14.88 9.30 -34.30
CA PRO A 275 -15.46 8.80 -35.55
C PRO A 275 -14.87 7.44 -35.94
N ALA A 276 -15.64 6.63 -36.65
CA ALA A 276 -15.19 5.33 -37.11
C ALA A 276 -13.89 5.45 -37.94
N GLY A 277 -12.87 4.71 -37.55
CA GLY A 277 -11.56 4.74 -38.21
C GLY A 277 -10.60 5.79 -37.66
N GLU A 278 -11.01 6.61 -36.70
CA GLU A 278 -10.14 7.52 -35.96
C GLU A 278 -9.87 7.02 -34.56
N ALA A 279 -8.73 7.41 -33.99
CA ALA A 279 -8.35 7.11 -32.61
C ALA A 279 -7.80 8.38 -31.93
N PRO A 280 -8.01 8.54 -30.61
CA PRO A 280 -7.37 9.63 -29.89
C PRO A 280 -5.86 9.40 -29.82
N ARG A 281 -5.12 10.49 -29.64
CA ARG A 281 -3.66 10.47 -29.46
C ARG A 281 -3.31 10.50 -27.98
N VAL A 282 -2.37 9.67 -27.58
CA VAL A 282 -1.76 9.70 -26.24
C VAL A 282 -0.31 10.14 -26.39
N LYS A 283 0.04 11.23 -25.70
CA LYS A 283 1.42 11.69 -25.58
C LYS A 283 1.96 11.28 -24.23
N ILE A 284 3.15 10.66 -24.26
CA ILE A 284 3.83 10.14 -23.06
C ILE A 284 5.22 10.71 -23.03
N HIS A 285 5.59 11.28 -21.91
CA HIS A 285 6.97 11.59 -21.56
C HIS A 285 7.31 10.88 -20.25
N LEU A 286 8.48 10.25 -20.20
CA LEU A 286 9.01 9.61 -19.00
C LEU A 286 10.54 9.68 -19.03
N ASP A 287 11.10 10.45 -18.10
CA ASP A 287 12.55 10.50 -17.85
C ASP A 287 12.89 9.54 -16.71
N VAL A 288 13.77 8.58 -16.98
CA VAL A 288 14.22 7.58 -16.02
C VAL A 288 15.73 7.57 -15.96
N GLN A 289 16.27 7.57 -14.76
CA GLN A 289 17.70 7.44 -14.52
C GLN A 289 18.00 6.12 -13.78
N GLN A 290 19.12 5.51 -14.14
CA GLN A 290 19.74 4.44 -13.36
C GLN A 290 20.79 5.08 -12.44
N VAL A 291 20.42 5.31 -11.18
CA VAL A 291 21.25 6.04 -10.21
C VAL A 291 22.20 5.07 -9.50
N PRO A 292 23.51 5.14 -9.75
CA PRO A 292 24.50 4.30 -9.08
C PRO A 292 24.89 4.84 -7.70
N GLY A 293 25.50 3.97 -6.89
CA GLY A 293 26.15 4.37 -5.63
C GLY A 293 25.19 4.65 -4.47
N MET A 294 23.91 4.33 -4.62
CA MET A 294 22.94 4.44 -3.54
C MET A 294 23.20 3.35 -2.48
N LYS A 295 22.79 3.63 -1.25
CA LYS A 295 22.95 2.73 -0.10
C LYS A 295 21.68 2.69 0.70
N THR A 296 21.41 1.54 1.32
CA THR A 296 20.35 1.39 2.31
C THR A 296 20.89 0.66 3.55
N ALA A 297 20.04 0.45 4.56
CA ALA A 297 20.44 -0.29 5.76
C ALA A 297 19.27 -1.09 6.35
N THR A 298 19.57 -2.27 6.89
CA THR A 298 18.73 -2.93 7.90
C THR A 298 19.08 -2.36 9.26
N VAL A 299 18.07 -2.02 10.04
CA VAL A 299 18.23 -1.53 11.41
C VAL A 299 18.06 -2.71 12.36
N TRP A 300 19.09 -2.96 13.17
CA TRP A 300 19.13 -4.00 14.18
C TRP A 300 18.95 -3.42 15.58
N GLY A 301 18.33 -4.18 16.46
CA GLY A 301 18.28 -3.90 17.89
C GLY A 301 17.98 -5.19 18.64
N ALA A 302 18.47 -5.34 19.86
CA ALA A 302 18.28 -6.56 20.64
C ALA A 302 17.92 -6.29 22.10
N LEU A 303 17.11 -7.18 22.65
CA LEU A 303 16.85 -7.30 24.08
C LEU A 303 17.45 -8.63 24.56
N PRO A 304 18.64 -8.62 25.18
CA PRO A 304 19.33 -9.84 25.62
C PRO A 304 18.47 -10.67 26.57
N GLY A 305 18.45 -11.99 26.35
CA GLY A 305 17.87 -12.99 27.25
C GLY A 305 18.91 -13.69 28.12
N THR A 306 18.48 -14.76 28.76
CA THR A 306 19.34 -15.60 29.63
C THR A 306 19.91 -16.81 28.90
N THR A 307 19.45 -17.13 27.71
CA THR A 307 19.95 -18.23 26.85
C THR A 307 20.43 -17.69 25.50
N ASP A 308 21.07 -18.54 24.71
CA ASP A 308 21.54 -18.26 23.36
C ASP A 308 20.47 -18.51 22.26
N GLU A 309 19.27 -18.93 22.65
CA GLU A 309 18.12 -19.01 21.74
C GLU A 309 17.55 -17.61 21.46
N THR A 310 17.00 -17.44 20.27
CA THR A 310 16.50 -16.15 19.78
C THR A 310 15.02 -16.19 19.39
N ILE A 311 14.40 -15.02 19.43
CA ILE A 311 13.14 -14.70 18.75
C ILE A 311 13.43 -13.53 17.84
N TYR A 312 13.06 -13.62 16.56
CA TYR A 312 13.16 -12.51 15.60
C TYR A 312 11.80 -11.86 15.38
N VAL A 313 11.78 -10.54 15.45
CA VAL A 313 10.65 -9.69 15.06
C VAL A 313 11.09 -8.85 13.89
N VAL A 314 10.47 -9.06 12.73
CA VAL A 314 10.88 -8.46 11.46
C VAL A 314 9.76 -7.59 10.93
N ALA A 315 10.10 -6.42 10.39
CA ALA A 315 9.21 -5.57 9.62
C ALA A 315 10.03 -4.85 8.56
N HIS A 316 9.58 -4.84 7.30
CA HIS A 316 10.17 -3.93 6.33
C HIS A 316 9.73 -2.48 6.63
N ARG A 317 10.62 -1.53 6.43
CA ARG A 317 10.40 -0.13 6.74
C ARG A 317 10.26 0.78 5.52
N ASP A 318 10.68 0.27 4.35
CA ASP A 318 10.46 0.94 3.07
C ASP A 318 8.96 0.91 2.69
N GLY A 319 8.55 1.78 1.79
CA GLY A 319 7.16 1.88 1.35
C GLY A 319 6.99 2.89 0.23
N TRP A 320 6.01 2.65 -0.62
CA TRP A 320 5.56 3.59 -1.64
C TRP A 320 4.62 4.63 -1.02
N PHE A 321 4.68 5.86 -1.50
CA PHE A 321 3.84 6.96 -1.03
C PHE A 321 3.93 7.15 0.50
N GLU A 322 2.82 7.28 1.20
CA GLU A 322 2.84 7.28 2.66
C GLU A 322 3.16 5.91 3.22
N GLY A 323 2.65 4.85 2.61
CA GLY A 323 2.87 3.48 3.04
C GLY A 323 2.47 3.27 4.50
N ALA A 324 1.24 3.65 4.85
CA ALA A 324 0.79 3.64 6.23
C ALA A 324 0.47 2.23 6.73
N ASN A 325 -0.34 1.47 5.98
CA ASN A 325 -0.54 0.05 6.27
C ASN A 325 0.65 -0.75 5.76
N ASP A 326 1.21 -0.40 4.61
CA ASP A 326 2.35 -1.04 3.95
C ASP A 326 3.63 -0.15 4.00
N ASN A 327 4.46 -0.18 5.08
CA ASN A 327 4.36 -1.05 6.24
C ASN A 327 4.62 -0.28 7.54
N ALA A 328 4.17 0.99 7.64
CA ALA A 328 4.32 1.73 8.89
C ALA A 328 3.52 1.07 10.04
N SER A 329 2.43 0.35 9.73
CA SER A 329 1.65 -0.41 10.72
C SER A 329 2.46 -1.56 11.33
N GLY A 330 3.17 -2.31 10.50
CA GLY A 330 4.06 -3.39 10.95
C GLY A 330 5.24 -2.88 11.78
N VAL A 331 5.85 -1.78 11.36
CA VAL A 331 6.93 -1.13 12.12
C VAL A 331 6.42 -0.63 13.47
N ALA A 332 5.23 -0.03 13.53
CA ALA A 332 4.61 0.39 14.80
C ALA A 332 4.35 -0.79 15.73
N THR A 333 3.87 -1.92 15.19
CA THR A 333 3.70 -3.18 15.94
C THR A 333 5.04 -3.67 16.50
N MET A 334 6.10 -3.67 15.69
CA MET A 334 7.45 -4.05 16.09
C MET A 334 7.99 -3.16 17.21
N ILE A 335 7.83 -1.83 17.11
CA ILE A 335 8.24 -0.88 18.15
C ILE A 335 7.43 -1.11 19.44
N GLY A 336 6.12 -1.35 19.35
CA GLY A 336 5.28 -1.66 20.50
C GLY A 336 5.72 -2.91 21.25
N LEU A 337 6.14 -3.94 20.53
CA LEU A 337 6.75 -5.14 21.13
C LEU A 337 8.10 -4.81 21.79
N ALA A 338 8.92 -3.99 21.14
CA ALA A 338 10.20 -3.56 21.70
C ALA A 338 10.01 -2.79 23.03
N GLU A 339 9.06 -1.87 23.09
CA GLU A 339 8.72 -1.11 24.31
C GLU A 339 8.16 -2.00 25.44
N TYR A 340 7.30 -2.96 25.08
CA TYR A 340 6.73 -3.88 26.06
C TYR A 340 7.82 -4.77 26.69
N PHE A 341 8.62 -5.43 25.85
CA PHE A 341 9.67 -6.34 26.32
C PHE A 341 10.89 -5.60 26.88
N GLY A 342 11.15 -4.36 26.48
CA GLY A 342 12.19 -3.51 27.05
C GLY A 342 12.00 -3.24 28.56
N LYS A 343 10.74 -3.18 29.01
CA LYS A 343 10.39 -3.00 30.44
C LYS A 343 10.53 -4.28 31.27
N ILE A 344 10.66 -5.45 30.62
CA ILE A 344 10.81 -6.73 31.33
C ILE A 344 12.29 -6.95 31.66
N PRO A 345 12.68 -7.23 32.92
CA PRO A 345 14.06 -7.49 33.29
C PRO A 345 14.66 -8.66 32.50
N ARG A 346 15.96 -8.59 32.21
CA ARG A 346 16.69 -9.63 31.44
C ARG A 346 16.49 -11.03 32.01
N GLU A 347 16.49 -11.15 33.33
CA GLU A 347 16.37 -12.42 34.07
C GLU A 347 15.02 -13.11 33.83
N GLN A 348 14.02 -12.36 33.39
CA GLN A 348 12.68 -12.86 33.05
C GLN A 348 12.51 -13.12 31.54
N ARG A 349 13.48 -12.72 30.73
CA ARG A 349 13.52 -13.02 29.29
C ARG A 349 14.42 -14.21 29.05
N ARG A 350 13.84 -15.37 28.78
CA ARG A 350 14.62 -16.58 28.47
C ARG A 350 15.43 -16.39 27.19
N ARG A 351 14.81 -15.90 26.13
CA ARG A 351 15.41 -15.74 24.79
C ARG A 351 15.76 -14.28 24.51
N THR A 352 16.83 -14.12 23.76
CA THR A 352 17.14 -12.81 23.16
C THR A 352 16.10 -12.50 22.10
N ILE A 353 15.47 -11.31 22.19
CA ILE A 353 14.55 -10.83 21.16
C ILE A 353 15.33 -9.87 20.26
N VAL A 354 15.42 -10.20 18.98
CA VAL A 354 16.10 -9.42 17.95
C VAL A 354 15.04 -8.75 17.09
N PHE A 355 15.15 -7.43 16.93
CA PHE A 355 14.25 -6.61 16.12
C PHE A 355 14.97 -6.18 14.86
N LEU A 356 14.35 -6.41 13.70
CA LEU A 356 14.91 -6.10 12.38
C LEU A 356 13.97 -5.19 11.60
N GLY A 357 14.39 -3.94 11.39
CA GLY A 357 13.78 -3.05 10.42
C GLY A 357 14.46 -3.23 9.06
N THR A 358 13.93 -4.09 8.20
CA THR A 358 14.50 -4.40 6.90
C THR A 358 14.22 -3.32 5.87
N SER A 359 14.91 -3.34 4.74
CA SER A 359 14.73 -2.42 3.62
C SER A 359 14.91 -3.13 2.29
N GLY A 360 14.26 -2.65 1.25
CA GLY A 360 14.33 -3.21 -0.10
C GLY A 360 13.24 -4.23 -0.42
N HIS A 361 12.23 -4.36 0.43
CA HIS A 361 11.08 -5.22 0.19
C HIS A 361 10.43 -4.91 -1.16
N HIS A 362 10.08 -3.65 -1.39
CA HIS A 362 9.45 -3.18 -2.62
C HIS A 362 10.37 -3.17 -3.84
N ASN A 363 11.67 -3.30 -3.63
CA ASN A 363 12.68 -3.32 -4.69
C ASN A 363 13.28 -4.72 -4.90
N GLY A 364 12.45 -5.76 -4.73
CA GLY A 364 12.84 -7.15 -4.92
C GLY A 364 13.79 -7.68 -3.85
N SER A 365 13.68 -7.17 -2.61
CA SER A 365 14.57 -7.50 -1.50
C SER A 365 16.05 -7.31 -1.85
N ALA A 366 16.35 -6.27 -2.63
CA ALA A 366 17.67 -5.98 -3.18
C ALA A 366 18.76 -5.76 -2.11
N ALA A 367 18.40 -5.74 -0.84
CA ALA A 367 19.31 -5.58 0.28
C ALA A 367 19.06 -6.62 1.37
N SER A 368 18.24 -6.29 2.37
CA SER A 368 18.17 -7.07 3.61
C SER A 368 17.43 -8.40 3.48
N GLY A 369 16.36 -8.48 2.70
CA GLY A 369 15.65 -9.74 2.50
C GLY A 369 16.51 -10.80 1.82
N THR A 370 17.23 -10.42 0.77
CA THR A 370 18.19 -11.31 0.09
C THR A 370 19.32 -11.72 1.04
N TRP A 371 19.90 -10.75 1.75
CA TRP A 371 20.96 -11.03 2.70
C TRP A 371 20.52 -12.02 3.79
N LEU A 372 19.33 -11.81 4.39
CA LEU A 372 18.78 -12.74 5.39
C LEU A 372 18.56 -14.14 4.81
N ALA A 373 18.12 -14.25 3.57
CA ALA A 373 17.93 -15.53 2.90
C ALA A 373 19.26 -16.27 2.62
N GLU A 374 20.37 -15.55 2.50
CA GLU A 374 21.71 -16.08 2.33
C GLU A 374 22.36 -16.44 3.68
N HIS A 375 21.94 -15.82 4.79
CA HIS A 375 22.49 -15.98 6.14
C HIS A 375 21.58 -16.80 7.07
N LYS A 376 21.16 -17.97 6.61
CA LYS A 376 20.25 -18.87 7.35
C LYS A 376 20.80 -19.37 8.69
N GLU A 377 22.13 -19.35 8.85
CA GLU A 377 22.80 -19.68 10.10
C GLU A 377 22.34 -18.80 11.29
N LEU A 378 21.88 -17.58 11.03
CA LEU A 378 21.29 -16.68 12.04
C LEU A 378 20.07 -17.31 12.71
N PHE A 379 19.33 -18.15 11.97
CA PHE A 379 18.09 -18.75 12.44
C PHE A 379 18.26 -20.13 13.07
N ALA A 380 19.47 -20.68 13.13
CA ALA A 380 19.74 -22.01 13.65
C ALA A 380 19.27 -22.22 15.10
N LYS A 381 19.32 -21.17 15.92
CA LYS A 381 18.86 -21.16 17.33
C LYS A 381 17.55 -20.39 17.52
N THR A 382 16.85 -20.06 16.46
CA THR A 382 15.61 -19.29 16.54
C THR A 382 14.45 -20.19 16.95
N ALA A 383 13.77 -19.79 18.01
CA ALA A 383 12.57 -20.46 18.51
C ALA A 383 11.29 -19.95 17.83
N LEU A 384 11.31 -18.70 17.36
CA LEU A 384 10.18 -18.09 16.66
C LEU A 384 10.65 -16.92 15.81
N MET A 385 10.12 -16.79 14.60
CA MET A 385 10.17 -15.60 13.76
C MET A 385 8.76 -15.01 13.64
N ILE A 386 8.66 -13.71 13.78
CA ILE A 386 7.40 -12.96 13.62
C ILE A 386 7.61 -11.92 12.53
N ASN A 387 6.81 -12.00 11.48
CA ASN A 387 6.72 -10.93 10.51
C ASN A 387 5.59 -9.98 10.89
N CYS A 388 5.93 -8.70 11.09
CA CYS A 388 4.99 -7.62 11.32
C CYS A 388 4.79 -6.88 10.00
N GLU A 389 3.75 -7.24 9.26
CA GLU A 389 3.47 -6.67 7.95
C GLU A 389 1.98 -6.48 7.76
N HIS A 390 1.58 -5.27 7.37
CA HIS A 390 0.18 -4.85 7.15
C HIS A 390 -0.73 -5.21 8.34
N THR A 391 -0.38 -4.71 9.52
CA THR A 391 -0.93 -5.25 10.79
C THR A 391 -2.21 -4.58 11.27
N ALA A 392 -2.73 -3.55 10.59
CA ALA A 392 -3.88 -2.82 11.10
C ALA A 392 -4.65 -2.02 10.04
N GLY A 393 -4.66 -2.46 8.80
CA GLY A 393 -5.41 -1.79 7.74
C GLY A 393 -6.91 -1.73 8.02
N VAL A 394 -7.52 -0.61 7.68
CA VAL A 394 -8.97 -0.43 7.77
C VAL A 394 -9.68 -1.34 6.77
N GLN A 395 -10.79 -1.93 7.19
CA GLN A 395 -11.66 -2.65 6.28
C GLN A 395 -12.27 -1.69 5.26
N ALA A 396 -12.06 -1.97 3.98
CA ALA A 396 -12.62 -1.21 2.88
C ALA A 396 -13.23 -2.15 1.82
N TYR A 397 -14.33 -1.72 1.20
CA TYR A 397 -14.99 -2.49 0.16
C TYR A 397 -15.60 -1.61 -0.92
N LEU A 398 -15.71 -2.16 -2.11
CA LEU A 398 -16.34 -1.49 -3.24
C LEU A 398 -17.87 -1.65 -3.18
N ARG A 399 -18.59 -0.55 -3.27
CA ARG A 399 -20.05 -0.57 -3.38
C ARG A 399 -20.51 0.38 -4.49
N GLY A 400 -20.74 -0.19 -5.67
CA GLY A 400 -21.04 0.60 -6.87
C GLY A 400 -19.85 1.52 -7.19
N PRO A 401 -20.07 2.82 -7.40
CA PRO A 401 -19.03 3.76 -7.82
C PRO A 401 -18.23 4.36 -6.64
N VAL A 402 -18.28 3.78 -5.44
CA VAL A 402 -17.62 4.33 -4.25
C VAL A 402 -16.91 3.25 -3.45
N ILE A 403 -15.81 3.63 -2.80
CA ILE A 403 -15.19 2.87 -1.73
C ILE A 403 -15.89 3.23 -0.42
N ARG A 404 -16.24 2.21 0.35
CA ARG A 404 -16.76 2.35 1.73
C ARG A 404 -15.73 1.81 2.69
N GLU A 405 -15.42 2.59 3.69
CA GLU A 405 -14.54 2.21 4.79
C GLU A 405 -15.40 1.93 6.03
N ALA A 406 -15.07 0.85 6.74
CA ALA A 406 -15.55 0.61 8.08
C ALA A 406 -14.50 1.14 9.08
N ASN A 407 -14.90 1.31 10.34
CA ASN A 407 -13.94 1.70 11.39
C ASN A 407 -13.19 0.49 11.98
N GLU A 408 -13.51 -0.71 11.49
CA GLU A 408 -12.93 -1.96 11.92
C GLU A 408 -11.64 -2.25 11.14
N THR A 409 -10.78 -3.04 11.76
CA THR A 409 -9.61 -3.63 11.11
C THR A 409 -10.08 -4.71 10.14
N ASP A 410 -9.50 -4.74 8.94
CA ASP A 410 -9.79 -5.77 7.96
C ASP A 410 -9.27 -7.15 8.42
N ALA A 411 -9.89 -8.21 7.90
CA ALA A 411 -9.48 -9.57 8.21
C ALA A 411 -8.11 -9.89 7.62
N PHE A 412 -7.33 -10.67 8.36
CA PHE A 412 -5.99 -11.07 7.96
C PHE A 412 -5.95 -12.41 7.25
N THR A 413 -5.18 -12.52 6.19
CA THR A 413 -4.52 -13.78 5.87
C THR A 413 -3.46 -14.04 6.93
N TRP A 414 -3.17 -15.30 7.23
CA TRP A 414 -2.24 -15.65 8.31
C TRP A 414 -1.47 -16.92 8.00
N TYR A 415 -0.30 -17.04 8.60
CA TYR A 415 0.58 -18.18 8.42
C TYR A 415 1.15 -18.61 9.77
N VAL A 416 1.26 -19.92 9.96
CA VAL A 416 1.99 -20.56 11.06
C VAL A 416 2.83 -21.70 10.52
N GLY A 417 4.14 -21.55 10.60
CA GLY A 417 5.13 -22.60 10.33
C GLY A 417 5.72 -23.11 11.62
N GLY A 418 5.32 -24.31 12.05
CA GLY A 418 5.78 -24.86 13.31
C GLY A 418 4.97 -26.08 13.74
N SER A 419 5.00 -26.38 15.04
CA SER A 419 4.23 -27.48 15.63
C SER A 419 2.75 -27.14 15.78
N ASP A 420 1.91 -28.17 15.95
CA ASP A 420 0.49 -28.00 16.31
C ASP A 420 0.32 -27.21 17.62
N GLN A 421 1.30 -27.31 18.54
CA GLN A 421 1.29 -26.55 19.78
C GLN A 421 1.46 -25.05 19.48
N LEU A 422 2.39 -24.69 18.59
CA LEU A 422 2.54 -23.29 18.16
C LEU A 422 1.26 -22.76 17.49
N ALA A 423 0.66 -23.55 16.61
CA ALA A 423 -0.59 -23.17 15.95
C ALA A 423 -1.73 -22.91 16.96
N LYS A 424 -1.87 -23.75 18.00
CA LYS A 424 -2.84 -23.55 19.08
C LYS A 424 -2.56 -22.28 19.90
N ILE A 425 -1.30 -21.98 20.19
CA ILE A 425 -0.89 -20.77 20.90
C ILE A 425 -1.28 -19.54 20.08
N VAL A 426 -0.95 -19.53 18.79
CA VAL A 426 -1.23 -18.43 17.88
C VAL A 426 -2.73 -18.18 17.75
N THR A 427 -3.51 -19.19 17.43
CA THR A 427 -4.97 -19.07 17.27
C THR A 427 -5.65 -18.70 18.59
N GLY A 428 -5.14 -19.19 19.73
CA GLY A 428 -5.59 -18.78 21.05
C GLY A 428 -5.37 -17.28 21.29
N ALA A 429 -4.16 -16.79 21.05
CA ALA A 429 -3.83 -15.38 21.23
C ALA A 429 -4.64 -14.47 20.28
N TYR A 430 -4.82 -14.86 19.01
CA TYR A 430 -5.65 -14.10 18.07
C TYR A 430 -7.08 -13.99 18.58
N ARG A 431 -7.64 -15.07 19.08
CA ARG A 431 -9.00 -15.10 19.65
C ARG A 431 -9.14 -14.23 20.90
N ASP A 432 -8.13 -14.28 21.79
CA ASP A 432 -8.16 -13.56 23.06
C ASP A 432 -8.09 -12.03 22.88
N PHE A 433 -7.51 -11.55 21.76
CA PHE A 433 -7.37 -10.13 21.45
C PHE A 433 -8.20 -9.67 20.24
N GLY A 434 -9.10 -10.50 19.72
CA GLY A 434 -10.00 -10.12 18.64
C GLY A 434 -9.31 -9.90 17.29
N VAL A 435 -8.17 -10.56 17.04
CA VAL A 435 -7.52 -10.54 15.73
C VAL A 435 -8.34 -11.39 14.76
N ALA A 436 -9.04 -10.73 13.84
CA ALA A 436 -9.88 -11.38 12.85
C ALA A 436 -9.01 -11.98 11.74
N THR A 437 -9.06 -13.29 11.55
CA THR A 437 -8.33 -13.99 10.50
C THR A 437 -9.27 -14.80 9.61
N TYR A 438 -8.85 -15.04 8.37
CA TYR A 438 -9.52 -16.05 7.56
C TYR A 438 -9.44 -17.44 8.23
N ALA A 439 -10.41 -18.30 7.93
CA ALA A 439 -10.60 -19.57 8.63
C ALA A 439 -9.39 -20.52 8.57
N HIS A 440 -8.62 -20.45 7.50
CA HIS A 440 -7.47 -21.33 7.26
C HIS A 440 -6.19 -20.53 7.09
N PRO A 441 -5.06 -21.03 7.64
CA PRO A 441 -3.77 -20.42 7.40
C PRO A 441 -3.34 -20.61 5.94
N GLU A 442 -2.50 -19.70 5.48
CA GLU A 442 -1.81 -19.81 4.20
C GLU A 442 -0.81 -20.98 4.23
N ARG A 443 -0.57 -21.60 3.08
CA ARG A 443 0.40 -22.70 2.96
C ARG A 443 1.85 -22.23 3.02
N ASN A 444 2.10 -20.99 2.62
CA ASN A 444 3.41 -20.36 2.60
C ASN A 444 3.28 -18.97 3.23
N ALA A 445 4.35 -18.54 3.89
CA ALA A 445 4.45 -17.14 4.27
C ALA A 445 4.66 -16.28 3.02
N GLY A 446 4.05 -15.11 3.02
CA GLY A 446 4.25 -14.08 2.02
C GLY A 446 5.09 -12.92 2.54
N GLY A 447 5.09 -11.82 1.81
CA GLY A 447 5.73 -10.58 2.21
C GLY A 447 7.22 -10.73 2.50
N GLU A 448 7.71 -9.93 3.44
CA GLU A 448 9.14 -9.88 3.80
C GLU A 448 9.71 -11.22 4.25
N MET A 449 8.94 -12.06 4.90
CA MET A 449 9.40 -13.35 5.40
C MET A 449 9.43 -14.46 4.33
N GLY A 450 8.85 -14.22 3.17
CA GLY A 450 8.75 -15.22 2.08
C GLY A 450 10.04 -15.97 1.76
N PRO A 451 11.21 -15.32 1.67
CA PRO A 451 12.47 -15.98 1.34
C PRO A 451 13.01 -16.93 2.42
N PHE A 452 12.65 -16.74 3.71
CA PHE A 452 13.32 -17.44 4.83
C PHE A 452 12.37 -18.04 5.88
N TYR A 453 11.05 -18.04 5.67
CA TYR A 453 10.08 -18.54 6.67
C TYR A 453 10.24 -20.03 7.03
N LYS A 454 10.91 -20.83 6.19
CA LYS A 454 11.14 -22.25 6.42
C LYS A 454 12.34 -22.54 7.32
N ASP A 455 13.15 -21.54 7.64
CA ASP A 455 14.42 -21.71 8.34
C ASP A 455 14.25 -21.76 9.88
N ALA A 456 13.07 -21.34 10.39
CA ALA A 456 12.68 -21.45 11.80
C ALA A 456 11.16 -21.50 11.97
N PRO A 457 10.64 -21.91 13.15
CA PRO A 457 9.23 -21.70 13.47
C PRO A 457 8.85 -20.23 13.24
N SER A 458 7.75 -19.99 12.53
CA SER A 458 7.44 -18.64 12.05
C SER A 458 5.95 -18.37 11.99
N ILE A 459 5.57 -17.11 12.22
CA ILE A 459 4.19 -16.65 12.19
C ILE A 459 4.10 -15.30 11.51
N GLN A 460 2.98 -15.05 10.87
CA GLN A 460 2.61 -13.72 10.37
C GLN A 460 1.10 -13.56 10.29
N VAL A 461 0.65 -12.32 10.27
CA VAL A 461 -0.58 -11.86 9.63
C VAL A 461 -0.20 -10.97 8.45
N LEU A 462 -1.07 -10.90 7.45
CA LEU A 462 -0.89 -10.05 6.28
C LEU A 462 -2.25 -9.57 5.78
N GLN A 463 -2.34 -8.31 5.41
CA GLN A 463 -3.53 -7.76 4.75
C GLN A 463 -3.14 -7.23 3.38
N GLY A 464 -3.96 -7.53 2.36
CA GLY A 464 -3.94 -6.80 1.10
C GLY A 464 -5.20 -5.94 1.06
N GLY A 465 -5.09 -4.64 1.05
CA GLY A 465 -6.25 -3.74 0.99
C GLY A 465 -6.42 -3.10 -0.38
N ILE A 466 -7.57 -2.44 -0.60
CA ILE A 466 -7.83 -1.64 -1.83
C ILE A 466 -6.77 -0.55 -2.01
N PHE A 467 -6.21 -0.03 -0.91
CA PHE A 467 -5.25 1.08 -0.92
C PHE A 467 -3.80 0.63 -1.06
N PHE A 468 -3.54 -0.67 -1.12
CA PHE A 468 -2.22 -1.25 -1.20
C PHE A 468 -1.39 -0.65 -2.36
N HIS A 469 -0.16 -0.25 -2.07
CA HIS A 469 0.76 0.42 -3.02
C HIS A 469 0.22 1.71 -3.66
N SER A 470 -0.77 2.35 -3.07
CA SER A 470 -1.35 3.59 -3.62
C SER A 470 -1.05 4.82 -2.75
N ASP A 471 -1.24 6.00 -3.33
CA ASP A 471 -1.16 7.29 -2.63
C ASP A 471 -2.31 7.50 -1.62
N GLN A 472 -3.25 6.53 -1.56
CA GLN A 472 -4.35 6.49 -0.60
C GLN A 472 -4.05 5.59 0.60
N ASP A 473 -2.91 4.89 0.65
CA ASP A 473 -2.45 4.19 1.86
C ASP A 473 -1.88 5.17 2.87
N THR A 474 -2.77 5.99 3.41
CA THR A 474 -2.48 7.12 4.30
C THR A 474 -2.71 6.77 5.77
N GLY A 475 -2.20 7.60 6.67
CA GLY A 475 -2.26 7.34 8.10
C GLY A 475 -3.65 7.02 8.65
N ASP A 476 -4.73 7.58 8.10
CA ASP A 476 -6.11 7.29 8.49
C ASP A 476 -6.58 5.87 8.14
N LYS A 477 -5.89 5.19 7.21
CA LYS A 477 -6.19 3.81 6.81
C LYS A 477 -5.67 2.74 7.78
N VAL A 478 -5.03 3.14 8.86
CA VAL A 478 -4.53 2.23 9.90
C VAL A 478 -5.35 2.38 11.18
N THR A 479 -5.95 1.31 11.66
CA THR A 479 -6.82 1.32 12.85
C THR A 479 -6.03 1.23 14.15
N ARG A 480 -6.42 1.98 15.17
CA ARG A 480 -5.82 1.92 16.51
C ARG A 480 -6.13 0.58 17.19
N THR A 481 -7.34 0.09 17.03
CA THR A 481 -7.79 -1.19 17.58
C THR A 481 -7.02 -2.36 17.00
N GLY A 482 -6.77 -2.37 15.68
CA GLY A 482 -5.94 -3.40 15.02
C GLY A 482 -4.50 -3.40 15.53
N LEU A 483 -3.88 -2.22 15.65
CA LEU A 483 -2.54 -2.09 16.21
C LEU A 483 -2.45 -2.65 17.63
N ALA A 484 -3.42 -2.32 18.51
CA ALA A 484 -3.46 -2.87 19.87
C ALA A 484 -3.66 -4.39 19.86
N ALA A 485 -4.64 -4.88 19.09
CA ALA A 485 -5.01 -6.29 19.06
C ALA A 485 -3.84 -7.18 18.62
N ILE A 486 -3.22 -6.88 17.48
CA ILE A 486 -2.14 -7.71 16.94
C ILE A 486 -0.87 -7.61 17.78
N THR A 487 -0.52 -6.42 18.29
CA THR A 487 0.66 -6.25 19.13
C THR A 487 0.51 -6.99 20.46
N ARG A 488 -0.66 -6.95 21.09
CA ARG A 488 -0.98 -7.72 22.31
C ARG A 488 -0.95 -9.23 22.04
N ALA A 489 -1.50 -9.67 20.90
CA ALA A 489 -1.47 -11.07 20.51
C ALA A 489 -0.03 -11.57 20.32
N TYR A 490 0.81 -10.84 19.61
CA TYR A 490 2.21 -11.19 19.43
C TYR A 490 3.00 -11.15 20.75
N ALA A 491 2.73 -10.17 21.63
CA ALA A 491 3.35 -10.13 22.96
C ALA A 491 2.98 -11.38 23.79
N LYS A 492 1.71 -11.81 23.75
CA LYS A 492 1.26 -13.03 24.42
C LYS A 492 1.90 -14.29 23.83
N ILE A 493 2.00 -14.37 22.51
CA ILE A 493 2.68 -15.50 21.85
C ILE A 493 4.13 -15.58 22.28
N ILE A 494 4.88 -14.47 22.27
CA ILE A 494 6.28 -14.42 22.73
C ILE A 494 6.38 -14.87 24.19
N ASP A 495 5.52 -14.38 25.09
CA ASP A 495 5.50 -14.75 26.49
C ASP A 495 5.27 -16.26 26.73
N VAL A 496 4.39 -16.86 25.92
CA VAL A 496 4.12 -18.31 26.00
C VAL A 496 5.30 -19.11 25.43
N VAL A 497 5.79 -18.70 24.26
CA VAL A 497 6.95 -19.34 23.59
C VAL A 497 8.19 -19.29 24.48
N ASN A 498 8.42 -18.21 25.24
CA ASN A 498 9.53 -18.10 26.19
C ASN A 498 9.51 -19.15 27.30
N LYS A 499 8.37 -19.81 27.57
CA LYS A 499 8.24 -20.87 28.58
C LYS A 499 8.41 -22.28 28.02
N LEU A 500 8.47 -22.43 26.69
CA LEU A 500 8.54 -23.71 26.00
C LEU A 500 9.97 -24.02 25.52
N GLU A 501 10.28 -25.30 25.37
CA GLU A 501 11.51 -25.72 24.71
C GLU A 501 11.38 -25.51 23.19
N ARG A 502 12.48 -25.17 22.51
CA ARG A 502 12.49 -24.99 21.05
C ARG A 502 11.96 -26.22 20.31
N LYS A 503 12.26 -27.44 20.78
CA LYS A 503 11.78 -28.70 20.20
C LYS A 503 10.25 -28.81 20.17
N ASP A 504 9.54 -28.14 21.10
CA ASP A 504 8.08 -28.15 21.16
C ASP A 504 7.44 -27.20 20.14
N LEU A 505 8.23 -26.36 19.50
CA LEU A 505 7.81 -25.34 18.53
C LEU A 505 8.09 -25.74 17.08
N VAL A 506 9.06 -26.63 16.83
CA VAL A 506 9.39 -27.11 15.48
C VAL A 506 8.35 -28.13 15.00
N PRO A 507 8.12 -28.24 13.67
CA PRO A 507 7.21 -29.25 13.14
C PRO A 507 7.64 -30.66 13.61
N SER A 508 6.67 -31.51 13.98
CA SER A 508 6.90 -32.94 14.05
C SER A 508 7.24 -33.46 12.66
N ALA A 509 8.04 -34.52 12.54
CA ALA A 509 8.54 -35.06 11.28
C ALA A 509 7.45 -35.49 10.26
N GLU A 510 6.17 -35.43 10.64
CA GLU A 510 5.02 -35.61 9.77
C GLU A 510 4.08 -34.38 9.89
N PRO A 511 3.73 -33.72 8.79
CA PRO A 511 2.77 -32.62 8.82
C PRO A 511 1.37 -33.21 9.08
N VAL A 512 0.82 -32.94 10.24
CA VAL A 512 -0.60 -33.19 10.51
C VAL A 512 -1.40 -32.06 9.87
N ILE A 513 -2.02 -32.33 8.75
CA ILE A 513 -2.97 -31.40 8.12
C ILE A 513 -4.24 -31.44 8.95
N ILE A 514 -4.44 -30.47 9.82
CA ILE A 514 -5.71 -30.31 10.53
C ILE A 514 -6.69 -29.58 9.59
N TYR A 515 -7.38 -30.34 8.76
CA TYR A 515 -8.62 -29.89 8.18
C TYR A 515 -9.77 -30.30 9.12
N ARG A 516 -10.32 -29.36 9.85
CA ARG A 516 -11.66 -29.45 10.43
C ARG A 516 -12.29 -28.07 10.49
#